data_f92c153f984d53c24c1f4ea63609a354
#
_entry.id   f92c153f984d53c24c1f4ea63609a354
#
_cell.length_a   1.000
_cell.length_b   1.000
_cell.length_c   1.000
_cell.angle_alpha   90.00
_cell.angle_beta   90.00
_cell.angle_gamma   90.00
#
_symmetry.space_group_name_H-M   'P 1'
#
loop_
_entity.id
_entity.type
_entity.pdbx_description
1 polymer ?
#
loop_
_entity_poly.entity_id
_entity_poly.type
_entity_poly.pdbx_seq_one_letter_code
_entity_poly.pdbx_strand_id
1 'polypeptide(L)'
;MGRAQLRLRNSLGSGLMELWLDATNTDSNSLPEGASRVWDGRAPDVAEVALGDYRGQDEARSLVGMVPWILVRCSDWTMIPLENIVAAASGSGTRVAAAISDEVDLPGAVFALEHGVDAVLLPPETDSGTLWAAARELVSTSTEEDEAEPTSSELSTATVLSVESGGVGERLCVDLIERLAPGEGMAIGSASGALCLIHGETLPSEYVPSRPFRINAGAVHAYALMADGSTRYLSELRAGDVVAVLSADGSRRSASIGRLKIERRPFLLVRFECGSVESQLMAQQAETARLVSPAGVALSVTGLESGDEMLVRLDSSMRHIGQALPGEVSER
;
A
#
# COMPACT_ATOMS: atom_id res chain seq x y z
N MET A 1 -13.75 23.60 25.61
CA MET A 1 -14.18 22.27 26.04
C MET A 1 -13.83 21.31 24.93
N GLY A 2 -12.70 20.60 25.09
CA GLY A 2 -12.10 19.76 24.07
C GLY A 2 -12.85 18.44 23.94
N ARG A 3 -13.10 18.02 22.71
CA ARG A 3 -13.44 16.64 22.40
C ARG A 3 -12.16 15.80 22.44
N ALA A 4 -11.99 15.02 23.50
CA ALA A 4 -11.01 13.95 23.56
C ALA A 4 -11.40 12.88 22.53
N GLN A 5 -10.59 12.71 21.49
CA GLN A 5 -10.61 11.51 20.67
C GLN A 5 -10.16 10.35 21.56
N LEU A 6 -11.07 9.41 21.80
CA LEU A 6 -10.71 8.12 22.37
C LEU A 6 -9.86 7.36 21.35
N ARG A 7 -8.55 7.43 21.51
CA ARG A 7 -7.65 6.40 21.03
C ARG A 7 -7.74 5.27 22.05
N LEU A 8 -8.57 4.28 21.79
CA LEU A 8 -8.47 2.97 22.43
C LEU A 8 -7.23 2.26 21.85
N ARG A 9 -6.06 2.60 22.35
CA ARG A 9 -4.91 1.71 22.29
C ARG A 9 -5.19 0.59 23.27
N ASN A 10 -5.41 -0.62 22.77
CA ASN A 10 -5.35 -1.82 23.57
C ASN A 10 -3.93 -1.96 24.14
N SER A 11 -3.78 -1.68 25.40
CA SER A 11 -2.57 -1.88 26.18
C SER A 11 -2.43 -3.34 26.62
N LEU A 12 -2.37 -4.28 25.66
CA LEU A 12 -1.90 -5.66 25.89
C LEU A 12 -1.55 -6.25 24.52
N GLY A 13 -0.27 -6.12 24.12
CA GLY A 13 0.34 -6.87 23.03
C GLY A 13 0.26 -6.20 21.66
N SER A 14 1.05 -5.14 21.41
CA SER A 14 1.57 -4.84 20.08
C SER A 14 2.70 -5.82 19.78
N GLY A 15 2.41 -7.10 19.66
CA GLY A 15 3.35 -8.10 19.20
C GLY A 15 3.27 -8.18 17.68
N LEU A 16 4.43 -8.14 17.02
CA LEU A 16 4.58 -8.57 15.63
C LEU A 16 3.87 -9.90 15.41
N MET A 17 3.25 -10.07 14.24
CA MET A 17 2.67 -11.35 13.84
C MET A 17 3.73 -12.46 13.93
N GLU A 18 3.40 -13.55 14.60
CA GLU A 18 4.32 -14.66 14.84
C GLU A 18 4.34 -15.62 13.63
N LEU A 19 5.53 -16.14 13.27
CA LEU A 19 5.66 -17.23 12.30
C LEU A 19 5.84 -18.55 13.04
N TRP A 20 4.99 -19.54 12.77
CA TRP A 20 5.04 -20.86 13.38
C TRP A 20 5.40 -21.92 12.32
N LEU A 21 6.20 -22.91 12.71
CA LEU A 21 6.53 -24.08 11.87
C LEU A 21 5.54 -25.20 12.16
N ASP A 22 4.90 -25.72 11.13
CA ASP A 22 4.10 -26.97 11.20
C ASP A 22 5.02 -28.18 11.11
N ALA A 23 5.23 -28.85 12.22
CA ALA A 23 6.04 -30.08 12.34
C ALA A 23 5.17 -31.32 12.57
N THR A 24 3.84 -31.24 12.38
CA THR A 24 2.94 -32.40 12.63
C THR A 24 3.28 -33.64 11.80
N ASN A 25 3.90 -33.48 10.63
CA ASN A 25 4.24 -34.56 9.71
C ASN A 25 5.75 -34.65 9.43
N THR A 26 6.61 -34.01 10.21
CA THR A 26 8.06 -34.01 9.99
C THR A 26 8.85 -34.16 11.30
N ASP A 27 9.98 -34.84 11.23
CA ASP A 27 10.95 -34.93 12.33
C ASP A 27 11.94 -33.74 12.36
N SER A 28 11.65 -32.65 11.61
CA SER A 28 12.54 -31.50 11.53
C SER A 28 12.52 -30.69 12.83
N ASN A 29 13.61 -30.75 13.59
CA ASN A 29 13.82 -29.99 14.84
C ASN A 29 14.51 -28.65 14.62
N SER A 30 14.79 -28.23 13.38
CA SER A 30 15.40 -26.93 13.09
C SER A 30 14.32 -25.89 12.80
N LEU A 31 14.26 -24.86 13.64
CA LEU A 31 13.42 -23.68 13.39
C LEU A 31 13.94 -22.90 12.16
N PRO A 32 13.11 -22.64 11.17
CA PRO A 32 13.43 -21.68 10.12
C PRO A 32 13.73 -20.30 10.70
N GLU A 33 14.49 -19.51 9.96
CA GLU A 33 14.78 -18.12 10.36
C GLU A 33 13.46 -17.33 10.50
N GLY A 34 13.31 -16.60 11.60
CA GLY A 34 12.11 -15.83 11.92
C GLY A 34 10.96 -16.63 12.55
N ALA A 35 11.04 -17.96 12.63
CA ALA A 35 10.02 -18.74 13.32
C ALA A 35 10.14 -18.59 14.84
N SER A 36 9.01 -18.32 15.49
CA SER A 36 8.93 -18.16 16.96
C SER A 36 8.47 -19.43 17.68
N ARG A 37 7.80 -20.35 16.96
CA ARG A 37 7.20 -21.56 17.55
C ARG A 37 7.22 -22.75 16.58
N VAL A 38 7.34 -23.95 17.14
CA VAL A 38 7.08 -25.22 16.44
C VAL A 38 5.74 -25.76 16.92
N TRP A 39 4.89 -26.14 15.97
CA TRP A 39 3.64 -26.84 16.23
C TRP A 39 3.77 -28.31 15.86
N ASP A 40 3.71 -29.20 16.83
CA ASP A 40 3.79 -30.66 16.69
C ASP A 40 2.44 -31.38 16.85
N GLY A 41 1.34 -30.58 16.81
CA GLY A 41 -0.02 -31.09 16.96
C GLY A 41 -0.55 -31.03 18.39
N ARG A 42 0.22 -30.59 19.38
CA ARG A 42 -0.20 -30.49 20.78
C ARG A 42 0.50 -29.37 21.53
N ALA A 43 -0.32 -28.53 22.20
CA ALA A 43 0.20 -27.58 23.17
C ALA A 43 -0.94 -27.23 24.18
N PRO A 44 -0.64 -27.06 25.47
CA PRO A 44 -1.67 -26.81 26.49
C PRO A 44 -2.34 -25.45 26.36
N ASP A 45 -1.73 -24.54 25.60
CA ASP A 45 -2.16 -23.16 25.37
C ASP A 45 -2.81 -22.94 23.99
N VAL A 46 -2.88 -23.97 23.14
CA VAL A 46 -3.43 -23.88 21.78
C VAL A 46 -4.57 -24.86 21.57
N ALA A 47 -5.72 -24.36 21.16
CA ALA A 47 -6.81 -25.18 20.68
C ALA A 47 -6.81 -25.14 19.13
N GLU A 48 -6.65 -26.29 18.49
CA GLU A 48 -6.72 -26.43 17.05
C GLU A 48 -8.16 -26.71 16.61
N VAL A 49 -8.66 -25.95 15.63
CA VAL A 49 -10.03 -26.07 15.10
C VAL A 49 -9.98 -26.14 13.57
N ALA A 50 -10.69 -27.11 13.01
CA ALA A 50 -10.87 -27.21 11.57
C ALA A 50 -12.06 -26.35 11.11
N LEU A 51 -11.81 -25.39 10.22
CA LEU A 51 -12.83 -24.55 9.60
C LEU A 51 -13.28 -25.14 8.25
N GLY A 52 -14.00 -26.25 8.30
CA GLY A 52 -14.59 -26.87 7.12
C GLY A 52 -16.06 -26.51 6.89
N ASP A 53 -16.75 -26.06 7.94
CA ASP A 53 -18.18 -25.70 7.93
C ASP A 53 -18.50 -24.71 9.07
N TYR A 54 -19.80 -24.36 9.19
CA TYR A 54 -20.27 -23.45 10.24
C TYR A 54 -20.05 -23.99 11.68
N ARG A 55 -19.93 -25.32 11.86
CA ARG A 55 -19.71 -25.94 13.18
C ARG A 55 -18.29 -25.66 13.67
N GLY A 56 -17.31 -25.73 12.78
CA GLY A 56 -15.94 -25.34 13.10
C GLY A 56 -15.85 -23.87 13.51
N GLN A 57 -16.58 -22.98 12.84
CA GLN A 57 -16.66 -21.59 13.23
C GLN A 57 -17.30 -21.41 14.62
N ASP A 58 -18.41 -22.11 14.91
CA ASP A 58 -19.08 -22.04 16.22
C ASP A 58 -18.19 -22.61 17.33
N GLU A 59 -17.46 -23.70 17.06
CA GLU A 59 -16.47 -24.26 17.97
C GLU A 59 -15.38 -23.23 18.28
N ALA A 60 -14.72 -22.66 17.26
CA ALA A 60 -13.69 -21.65 17.44
C ALA A 60 -14.18 -20.46 18.26
N ARG A 61 -15.38 -19.94 17.96
CA ARG A 61 -15.99 -18.84 18.71
C ARG A 61 -16.27 -19.18 20.17
N SER A 62 -16.64 -20.42 20.47
CA SER A 62 -16.88 -20.87 21.86
C SER A 62 -15.60 -20.93 22.71
N LEU A 63 -14.45 -21.02 22.07
CA LEU A 63 -13.13 -21.06 22.73
C LEU A 63 -12.54 -19.66 22.98
N VAL A 64 -13.10 -18.62 22.36
CA VAL A 64 -12.65 -17.23 22.58
C VAL A 64 -12.83 -16.85 24.05
N GLY A 65 -11.77 -16.30 24.65
CA GLY A 65 -11.71 -15.97 26.09
C GLY A 65 -11.46 -17.18 27.01
N MET A 66 -11.41 -18.41 26.48
CA MET A 66 -11.19 -19.62 27.26
C MET A 66 -9.78 -20.20 27.08
N VAL A 67 -9.16 -19.94 25.93
CA VAL A 67 -7.82 -20.44 25.61
C VAL A 67 -6.90 -19.29 25.18
N PRO A 68 -5.58 -19.37 25.42
CA PRO A 68 -4.64 -18.36 24.96
C PRO A 68 -4.57 -18.25 23.43
N TRP A 69 -4.62 -19.37 22.72
CA TRP A 69 -4.54 -19.44 21.27
C TRP A 69 -5.60 -20.33 20.64
N ILE A 70 -6.17 -19.88 19.54
CA ILE A 70 -6.96 -20.69 18.63
C ILE A 70 -6.18 -20.81 17.33
N LEU A 71 -5.78 -22.04 16.95
CA LEU A 71 -5.20 -22.34 15.67
C LEU A 71 -6.28 -22.84 14.73
N VAL A 72 -6.52 -22.12 13.64
CA VAL A 72 -7.52 -22.51 12.64
C VAL A 72 -6.86 -23.14 11.42
N ARG A 73 -7.46 -24.27 10.95
CA ARG A 73 -7.14 -24.90 9.68
C ARG A 73 -8.35 -24.84 8.75
N CYS A 74 -8.21 -24.13 7.63
CA CYS A 74 -9.24 -24.07 6.61
C CYS A 74 -9.08 -25.23 5.63
N SER A 75 -10.16 -25.95 5.30
CA SER A 75 -10.16 -26.98 4.25
C SER A 75 -10.23 -26.35 2.86
N ASP A 76 -11.02 -25.30 2.74
CA ASP A 76 -11.03 -24.36 1.62
C ASP A 76 -10.78 -22.98 2.19
N TRP A 77 -9.90 -22.19 1.55
CA TRP A 77 -9.62 -20.87 2.04
C TRP A 77 -10.86 -19.97 1.91
N THR A 78 -11.52 -19.74 3.01
CA THR A 78 -12.68 -18.83 3.10
C THR A 78 -12.41 -17.75 4.13
N MET A 79 -12.33 -16.50 3.67
CA MET A 79 -12.00 -15.33 4.48
C MET A 79 -13.05 -15.06 5.58
N ILE A 80 -14.34 -15.15 5.25
CA ILE A 80 -15.42 -14.74 6.17
C ILE A 80 -15.40 -15.47 7.51
N PRO A 81 -15.23 -16.82 7.59
CA PRO A 81 -15.10 -17.50 8.86
C PRO A 81 -13.90 -17.06 9.69
N LEU A 82 -12.74 -16.80 9.06
CA LEU A 82 -11.56 -16.30 9.74
C LEU A 82 -11.78 -14.90 10.30
N GLU A 83 -12.34 -13.99 9.51
CA GLU A 83 -12.69 -12.64 9.93
C GLU A 83 -13.65 -12.63 11.13
N ASN A 84 -14.64 -13.52 11.13
CA ASN A 84 -15.56 -13.66 12.25
C ASN A 84 -14.88 -14.11 13.55
N ILE A 85 -13.84 -14.96 13.45
CA ILE A 85 -13.06 -15.41 14.60
C ILE A 85 -12.14 -14.30 15.09
N VAL A 86 -11.44 -13.61 14.19
CA VAL A 86 -10.57 -12.45 14.50
C VAL A 86 -11.41 -11.37 15.22
N ALA A 87 -12.58 -11.03 14.68
CA ALA A 87 -13.49 -10.07 15.31
C ALA A 87 -13.93 -10.51 16.71
N ALA A 88 -14.28 -11.78 16.89
CA ALA A 88 -14.71 -12.31 18.20
C ALA A 88 -13.56 -12.35 19.21
N ALA A 89 -12.33 -12.61 18.76
CA ALA A 89 -11.14 -12.69 19.60
C ALA A 89 -10.65 -11.30 20.04
N SER A 90 -10.99 -10.25 19.31
CA SER A 90 -10.57 -8.87 19.62
C SER A 90 -10.96 -8.47 21.06
N GLY A 91 -9.96 -8.08 21.86
CA GLY A 91 -10.14 -7.68 23.26
C GLY A 91 -10.45 -8.82 24.24
N SER A 92 -10.51 -10.09 23.80
CA SER A 92 -10.80 -11.24 24.66
C SER A 92 -9.59 -11.81 25.41
N GLY A 93 -8.37 -11.47 24.96
CA GLY A 93 -7.13 -12.07 25.42
C GLY A 93 -6.76 -13.38 24.70
N THR A 94 -7.62 -13.90 23.84
CA THR A 94 -7.32 -15.03 22.95
C THR A 94 -6.69 -14.51 21.66
N ARG A 95 -5.60 -15.14 21.25
CA ARG A 95 -4.90 -14.86 19.96
C ARG A 95 -5.31 -15.89 18.91
N VAL A 96 -5.27 -15.48 17.64
CA VAL A 96 -5.66 -16.33 16.52
C VAL A 96 -4.44 -16.64 15.64
N ALA A 97 -4.21 -17.92 15.40
CA ALA A 97 -3.23 -18.42 14.43
C ALA A 97 -3.96 -19.06 13.25
N ALA A 98 -3.48 -18.86 12.03
CA ALA A 98 -4.04 -19.51 10.83
C ALA A 98 -2.99 -20.38 10.14
N ALA A 99 -3.38 -21.61 9.78
CA ALA A 99 -2.54 -22.50 8.99
C ALA A 99 -2.65 -22.13 7.50
N ILE A 100 -1.52 -21.81 6.87
CA ILE A 100 -1.41 -21.38 5.48
C ILE A 100 -0.53 -22.37 4.74
N SER A 101 -1.02 -22.86 3.61
CA SER A 101 -0.29 -23.82 2.77
C SER A 101 0.04 -23.25 1.39
N ASP A 102 -0.63 -22.16 0.99
CA ASP A 102 -0.44 -21.52 -0.30
C ASP A 102 -0.11 -20.03 -0.11
N GLU A 103 0.82 -19.53 -0.92
CA GLU A 103 1.25 -18.13 -0.89
C GLU A 103 0.09 -17.15 -1.23
N VAL A 104 -0.87 -17.60 -2.04
CA VAL A 104 -2.07 -16.82 -2.42
C VAL A 104 -2.96 -16.52 -1.20
N ASP A 105 -2.99 -17.40 -0.21
CA ASP A 105 -3.86 -17.27 0.97
C ASP A 105 -3.22 -16.40 2.06
N LEU A 106 -1.91 -16.22 2.02
CA LEU A 106 -1.16 -15.52 3.05
C LEU A 106 -1.60 -14.04 3.25
N PRO A 107 -1.77 -13.22 2.20
CA PRO A 107 -2.27 -11.84 2.37
C PRO A 107 -3.65 -11.80 3.04
N GLY A 108 -4.52 -12.77 2.75
CA GLY A 108 -5.84 -12.85 3.37
C GLY A 108 -5.77 -13.04 4.88
N ALA A 109 -4.86 -13.87 5.39
CA ALA A 109 -4.68 -14.06 6.83
C ALA A 109 -4.04 -12.83 7.49
N VAL A 110 -3.03 -12.24 6.84
CA VAL A 110 -2.27 -11.10 7.37
C VAL A 110 -3.14 -9.85 7.47
N PHE A 111 -4.10 -9.65 6.57
CA PHE A 111 -4.95 -8.46 6.52
C PHE A 111 -6.42 -8.71 6.90
N ALA A 112 -6.74 -9.88 7.49
CA ALA A 112 -8.11 -10.17 7.93
C ALA A 112 -8.65 -9.06 8.85
N LEU A 113 -9.70 -8.34 8.42
CA LEU A 113 -10.30 -7.18 9.09
C LEU A 113 -9.31 -6.06 9.44
N GLU A 114 -8.30 -5.80 8.58
CA GLU A 114 -7.28 -4.77 8.80
C GLU A 114 -6.34 -5.01 10.00
N HIS A 115 -6.62 -6.03 10.81
CA HIS A 115 -5.82 -6.38 12.00
C HIS A 115 -5.02 -7.67 11.83
N GLY A 116 -5.44 -8.53 10.89
CA GLY A 116 -4.81 -9.81 10.63
C GLY A 116 -4.99 -10.83 11.76
N VAL A 117 -4.32 -11.96 11.58
CA VAL A 117 -4.15 -12.97 12.62
C VAL A 117 -2.86 -12.67 13.43
N ASP A 118 -2.80 -13.17 14.66
CA ASP A 118 -1.63 -12.98 15.53
C ASP A 118 -0.46 -13.90 15.17
N ALA A 119 -0.72 -14.98 14.43
CA ALA A 119 0.32 -15.88 13.93
C ALA A 119 -0.12 -16.60 12.64
N VAL A 120 0.86 -16.97 11.81
CA VAL A 120 0.65 -17.90 10.69
C VAL A 120 1.45 -19.17 10.92
N LEU A 121 0.80 -20.33 10.73
CA LEU A 121 1.42 -21.64 10.79
C LEU A 121 1.75 -22.10 9.37
N LEU A 122 3.04 -22.27 9.08
CA LEU A 122 3.57 -22.58 7.75
C LEU A 122 4.13 -24.00 7.70
N PRO A 123 4.00 -24.69 6.57
CA PRO A 123 4.62 -25.99 6.34
C PRO A 123 6.16 -25.88 6.39
N PRO A 124 6.90 -27.01 6.44
CA PRO A 124 8.37 -26.98 6.48
C PRO A 124 8.99 -26.19 5.34
N GLU A 125 10.02 -25.40 5.63
CA GLU A 125 10.69 -24.51 4.65
C GLU A 125 11.29 -25.29 3.47
N THR A 126 11.67 -26.54 3.67
CA THR A 126 12.15 -27.43 2.60
C THR A 126 11.16 -27.63 1.47
N ASP A 127 9.86 -27.55 1.79
CA ASP A 127 8.77 -27.80 0.85
C ASP A 127 8.09 -26.51 0.37
N SER A 128 8.38 -25.36 1.05
CA SER A 128 7.65 -24.09 0.84
C SER A 128 8.53 -22.85 1.12
N GLY A 129 9.77 -22.86 0.62
CA GLY A 129 10.72 -21.76 0.84
C GLY A 129 10.23 -20.39 0.35
N THR A 130 9.47 -20.33 -0.75
CA THR A 130 8.86 -19.10 -1.26
C THR A 130 7.79 -18.55 -0.31
N LEU A 131 6.95 -19.41 0.27
CA LEU A 131 5.94 -19.02 1.26
C LEU A 131 6.57 -18.44 2.53
N TRP A 132 7.67 -19.03 3.03
CA TRP A 132 8.42 -18.51 4.14
C TRP A 132 9.05 -17.14 3.86
N ALA A 133 9.59 -16.96 2.64
CA ALA A 133 10.14 -15.69 2.21
C ALA A 133 9.05 -14.60 2.15
N ALA A 134 7.90 -14.90 1.56
CA ALA A 134 6.77 -14.00 1.49
C ALA A 134 6.21 -13.65 2.89
N ALA A 135 6.12 -14.63 3.79
CA ALA A 135 5.66 -14.39 5.16
C ALA A 135 6.62 -13.47 5.95
N ARG A 136 7.94 -13.66 5.82
CA ARG A 136 8.93 -12.76 6.44
C ARG A 136 8.84 -11.35 5.90
N GLU A 137 8.67 -11.19 4.59
CA GLU A 137 8.52 -9.88 3.95
C GLU A 137 7.27 -9.16 4.47
N LEU A 138 6.12 -9.83 4.54
CA LEU A 138 4.88 -9.25 5.07
C LEU A 138 5.00 -8.87 6.55
N VAL A 139 5.64 -9.68 7.38
CA VAL A 139 5.90 -9.34 8.79
C VAL A 139 6.82 -8.14 8.92
N SER A 140 7.89 -8.04 8.10
CA SER A 140 8.81 -6.90 8.13
C SER A 140 8.15 -5.61 7.66
N THR A 141 7.31 -5.67 6.61
CA THR A 141 6.58 -4.51 6.08
C THR A 141 5.58 -3.96 7.10
N SER A 142 4.87 -4.84 7.83
CA SER A 142 3.96 -4.42 8.92
C SER A 142 4.69 -3.70 10.06
N THR A 143 5.96 -4.00 10.26
CA THR A 143 6.80 -3.35 11.29
C THR A 143 7.22 -1.94 10.87
N GLU A 144 7.52 -1.75 9.59
CA GLU A 144 7.95 -0.45 9.05
C GLU A 144 6.81 0.57 9.00
N GLU A 145 5.56 0.13 8.79
CA GLU A 145 4.38 1.01 8.82
C GLU A 145 4.05 1.52 10.24
N ASP A 146 4.37 0.77 11.29
CA ASP A 146 4.18 1.18 12.70
C ASP A 146 5.35 2.03 13.26
N GLU A 147 6.55 1.96 12.67
CA GLU A 147 7.75 2.69 13.11
C GLU A 147 8.13 3.89 12.22
N ALA A 148 7.43 4.13 11.12
CA ALA A 148 7.67 5.31 10.30
C ALA A 148 7.31 6.57 11.10
N GLU A 149 8.26 7.08 11.90
CA GLU A 149 8.27 8.48 12.27
C GLU A 149 8.12 9.31 10.99
N PRO A 150 7.32 10.41 10.98
CA PRO A 150 7.20 11.25 9.81
C PRO A 150 8.57 11.88 9.53
N THR A 151 9.35 11.21 8.67
CA THR A 151 10.53 11.82 8.07
C THR A 151 10.07 13.08 7.36
N SER A 152 10.77 14.19 7.61
CA SER A 152 10.60 15.52 7.03
C SER A 152 10.05 15.45 5.62
N SER A 153 8.98 16.20 5.33
CA SER A 153 8.16 16.12 4.12
C SER A 153 9.02 15.83 2.88
N GLU A 154 8.85 14.66 2.28
CA GLU A 154 9.48 14.31 0.99
C GLU A 154 9.06 15.27 -0.13
N LEU A 155 8.14 16.21 0.16
CA LEU A 155 7.54 17.13 -0.77
C LEU A 155 8.08 18.55 -0.57
N SER A 156 8.39 19.19 -1.69
CA SER A 156 8.81 20.59 -1.78
C SER A 156 7.79 21.40 -2.58
N THR A 157 7.78 22.72 -2.39
CA THR A 157 6.94 23.63 -3.18
C THR A 157 7.64 23.99 -4.48
N ALA A 158 6.96 23.78 -5.61
CA ALA A 158 7.37 24.24 -6.92
C ALA A 158 6.43 25.31 -7.45
N THR A 159 6.95 26.23 -8.26
CA THR A 159 6.18 27.28 -8.91
C THR A 159 5.98 26.96 -10.38
N VAL A 160 4.75 27.09 -10.87
CA VAL A 160 4.42 26.94 -12.29
C VAL A 160 5.00 28.09 -13.08
N LEU A 161 5.78 27.80 -14.12
CA LEU A 161 6.40 28.79 -15.02
C LEU A 161 5.49 29.07 -16.23
N SER A 162 4.99 28.00 -16.87
CA SER A 162 4.09 28.11 -18.03
C SER A 162 3.19 26.89 -18.17
N VAL A 163 2.06 27.11 -18.82
CA VAL A 163 1.11 26.07 -19.22
C VAL A 163 0.85 26.22 -20.73
N GLU A 164 1.22 25.21 -21.50
CA GLU A 164 1.20 25.25 -22.96
C GLU A 164 0.45 24.03 -23.53
N SER A 165 0.07 24.08 -24.82
CA SER A 165 -0.49 22.90 -25.49
C SER A 165 0.58 21.81 -25.64
N GLY A 166 0.33 20.62 -25.10
CA GLY A 166 1.22 19.45 -25.16
C GLY A 166 0.88 18.48 -26.32
N GLY A 167 -0.10 18.83 -27.18
CA GLY A 167 -0.49 17.96 -28.27
C GLY A 167 -1.47 16.85 -27.86
N VAL A 168 -1.51 15.75 -28.63
CA VAL A 168 -2.40 14.59 -28.42
C VAL A 168 -1.58 13.32 -28.30
N GLY A 169 -1.72 12.60 -27.21
CA GLY A 169 -0.97 11.39 -26.92
C GLY A 169 -1.80 10.36 -26.13
N GLU A 170 -1.11 9.34 -25.64
CA GLU A 170 -1.72 8.30 -24.81
C GLU A 170 -1.66 8.70 -23.34
N ARG A 171 -2.83 8.85 -22.74
CA ARG A 171 -3.02 9.13 -21.33
C ARG A 171 -3.31 7.84 -20.57
N LEU A 172 -2.67 7.67 -19.42
CA LEU A 172 -2.89 6.57 -18.51
C LEU A 172 -3.60 7.04 -17.23
N CYS A 173 -4.67 6.33 -16.85
CA CYS A 173 -5.22 6.39 -15.50
C CYS A 173 -4.81 5.14 -14.73
N VAL A 174 -4.45 5.34 -13.47
CA VAL A 174 -4.24 4.27 -12.49
C VAL A 174 -5.50 4.15 -11.64
N ASP A 175 -6.11 2.97 -11.59
CA ASP A 175 -7.19 2.64 -10.67
C ASP A 175 -6.64 1.72 -9.59
N LEU A 176 -6.62 2.18 -8.35
CA LEU A 176 -6.17 1.43 -7.19
C LEU A 176 -7.28 0.49 -6.68
N ILE A 177 -6.93 -0.54 -5.92
CA ILE A 177 -7.91 -1.40 -5.23
C ILE A 177 -8.43 -0.75 -3.93
N GLU A 178 -7.82 0.35 -3.51
CA GLU A 178 -8.14 1.12 -2.31
C GLU A 178 -8.68 2.50 -2.65
N ARG A 179 -9.32 3.12 -1.67
CA ARG A 179 -9.78 4.51 -1.80
C ARG A 179 -8.68 5.47 -1.38
N LEU A 180 -8.59 6.56 -2.10
CA LEU A 180 -7.78 7.72 -1.77
C LEU A 180 -8.60 8.69 -0.91
N ALA A 181 -7.96 9.30 0.07
CA ALA A 181 -8.50 10.43 0.81
C ALA A 181 -8.30 11.75 0.02
N PRO A 182 -9.06 12.81 0.32
CA PRO A 182 -8.78 14.14 -0.21
C PRO A 182 -7.36 14.60 0.16
N GLY A 183 -6.60 15.08 -0.82
CA GLY A 183 -5.19 15.46 -0.65
C GLY A 183 -4.20 14.34 -0.93
N GLU A 184 -4.66 13.10 -1.09
CA GLU A 184 -3.82 11.97 -1.50
C GLU A 184 -3.70 11.87 -3.02
N GLY A 185 -2.56 11.32 -3.46
CA GLY A 185 -2.27 11.08 -4.87
C GLY A 185 -0.99 10.30 -5.10
N MET A 186 -0.51 10.29 -6.34
CA MET A 186 0.74 9.66 -6.74
C MET A 186 1.77 10.71 -7.16
N ALA A 187 3.04 10.48 -6.85
CA ALA A 187 4.14 11.28 -7.36
C ALA A 187 4.49 10.82 -8.79
N ILE A 188 4.29 11.70 -9.77
CA ILE A 188 4.41 11.41 -11.21
C ILE A 188 5.08 12.61 -11.90
N GLY A 189 5.99 12.35 -12.83
CA GLY A 189 6.68 13.42 -13.57
C GLY A 189 7.26 12.96 -14.89
N SER A 190 7.54 13.90 -15.79
CA SER A 190 8.24 13.60 -17.06
C SER A 190 9.73 13.32 -16.83
N ALA A 191 10.29 13.75 -15.70
CA ALA A 191 11.64 13.46 -15.27
C ALA A 191 11.60 12.65 -13.96
N SER A 192 12.48 11.67 -13.81
CA SER A 192 12.54 10.78 -12.65
C SER A 192 12.98 11.51 -11.37
N GLY A 193 13.75 12.59 -11.49
CA GLY A 193 14.24 13.43 -10.39
C GLY A 193 13.26 14.49 -9.90
N ALA A 194 12.12 14.71 -10.59
CA ALA A 194 11.14 15.73 -10.23
C ALA A 194 9.72 15.24 -10.51
N LEU A 195 9.05 14.74 -9.47
CA LEU A 195 7.73 14.14 -9.57
C LEU A 195 6.69 15.04 -8.89
N CYS A 196 5.66 15.45 -9.64
CA CYS A 196 4.55 16.25 -9.15
C CYS A 196 3.56 15.36 -8.38
N LEU A 197 2.98 15.85 -7.29
CA LEU A 197 1.89 15.16 -6.61
C LEU A 197 0.59 15.32 -7.41
N ILE A 198 0.19 14.26 -8.12
CA ILE A 198 -1.04 14.18 -8.90
C ILE A 198 -2.15 13.72 -7.97
N HIS A 199 -3.16 14.58 -7.77
CA HIS A 199 -4.29 14.33 -6.88
C HIS A 199 -5.19 13.20 -7.39
N GLY A 200 -5.68 12.35 -6.48
CA GLY A 200 -6.72 11.37 -6.79
C GLY A 200 -8.04 12.04 -7.20
N GLU A 201 -8.86 11.38 -8.03
CA GLU A 201 -10.17 11.90 -8.44
C GLU A 201 -11.20 11.79 -7.29
N THR A 202 -10.83 12.23 -6.07
CA THR A 202 -11.65 12.15 -4.86
C THR A 202 -12.75 13.21 -4.82
N LEU A 203 -12.57 14.32 -5.54
CA LEU A 203 -13.51 15.42 -5.60
C LEU A 203 -14.44 15.31 -6.81
N PRO A 204 -15.74 15.57 -6.65
CA PRO A 204 -16.65 15.63 -7.79
C PRO A 204 -16.30 16.83 -8.69
N SER A 205 -16.62 16.72 -9.98
CA SER A 205 -16.72 17.86 -10.88
C SER A 205 -18.18 18.04 -11.33
N GLU A 206 -18.45 19.14 -12.00
CA GLU A 206 -19.82 19.43 -12.48
C GLU A 206 -20.38 18.32 -13.37
N TYR A 207 -19.50 17.64 -14.15
CA TYR A 207 -19.88 16.66 -15.17
C TYR A 207 -19.52 15.22 -14.83
N VAL A 208 -18.70 15.00 -13.81
CA VAL A 208 -18.17 13.66 -13.50
C VAL A 208 -18.21 13.42 -11.99
N PRO A 209 -18.85 12.32 -11.54
CA PRO A 209 -18.82 11.94 -10.13
C PRO A 209 -17.38 11.63 -9.67
N SER A 210 -17.13 11.75 -8.38
CA SER A 210 -15.84 11.37 -7.78
C SER A 210 -15.53 9.89 -8.02
N ARG A 211 -14.25 9.61 -8.24
CA ARG A 211 -13.70 8.26 -8.38
C ARG A 211 -12.52 8.13 -7.43
N PRO A 212 -12.78 7.96 -6.12
CA PRO A 212 -11.75 8.05 -5.07
C PRO A 212 -10.71 6.92 -5.10
N PHE A 213 -10.68 6.12 -6.12
CA PHE A 213 -9.70 5.08 -6.40
C PHE A 213 -8.85 5.40 -7.64
N ARG A 214 -9.13 6.50 -8.35
CA ARG A 214 -8.50 6.82 -9.65
C ARG A 214 -7.54 7.98 -9.54
N ILE A 215 -6.39 7.83 -10.20
CA ILE A 215 -5.44 8.90 -10.48
C ILE A 215 -5.35 9.09 -12.00
N ASN A 216 -5.56 10.31 -12.51
CA ASN A 216 -5.30 10.69 -13.89
C ASN A 216 -3.80 10.97 -14.03
N ALA A 217 -3.02 9.91 -14.23
CA ALA A 217 -1.58 9.90 -14.05
C ALA A 217 -0.80 10.69 -15.12
N GLY A 218 -1.39 10.92 -16.30
CA GLY A 218 -0.72 11.68 -17.37
C GLY A 218 -0.24 10.80 -18.53
N ALA A 219 0.82 11.23 -19.21
CA ALA A 219 1.31 10.58 -20.43
C ALA A 219 2.10 9.29 -20.13
N VAL A 220 1.99 8.30 -20.98
CA VAL A 220 2.58 6.94 -20.81
C VAL A 220 4.10 6.92 -20.57
N HIS A 221 4.84 7.96 -20.98
CA HIS A 221 6.28 8.08 -20.77
C HIS A 221 6.66 8.57 -19.37
N ALA A 222 5.70 9.12 -18.60
CA ALA A 222 5.98 9.68 -17.29
C ALA A 222 6.41 8.59 -16.30
N TYR A 223 7.23 8.97 -15.34
CA TYR A 223 7.64 8.13 -14.22
C TYR A 223 6.61 8.19 -13.09
N ALA A 224 6.39 7.08 -12.42
CA ALA A 224 5.63 6.97 -11.17
C ALA A 224 6.53 6.46 -10.06
N LEU A 225 6.36 6.99 -8.84
CA LEU A 225 7.03 6.49 -7.64
C LEU A 225 6.37 5.19 -7.18
N MET A 226 7.16 4.13 -7.02
CA MET A 226 6.73 2.84 -6.50
C MET A 226 6.83 2.80 -4.97
N ALA A 227 6.15 1.83 -4.35
CA ALA A 227 6.16 1.66 -2.90
C ALA A 227 7.57 1.39 -2.33
N ASP A 228 8.43 0.71 -3.07
CA ASP A 228 9.83 0.43 -2.72
C ASP A 228 10.78 1.62 -2.91
N GLY A 229 10.27 2.80 -3.30
CA GLY A 229 11.07 4.00 -3.60
C GLY A 229 11.68 4.04 -4.99
N SER A 230 11.56 2.98 -5.79
CA SER A 230 11.97 2.98 -7.20
C SER A 230 11.04 3.82 -8.07
N THR A 231 11.43 4.07 -9.32
CA THR A 231 10.54 4.68 -10.31
C THR A 231 10.36 3.74 -11.49
N ARG A 232 9.14 3.72 -12.06
CA ARG A 232 8.83 3.02 -13.31
C ARG A 232 8.10 3.94 -14.26
N TYR A 233 8.24 3.70 -15.56
CA TYR A 233 7.38 4.37 -16.53
C TYR A 233 5.92 3.95 -16.34
N LEU A 234 4.98 4.88 -16.53
CA LEU A 234 3.55 4.56 -16.48
C LEU A 234 3.18 3.43 -17.46
N SER A 235 3.85 3.35 -18.62
CA SER A 235 3.64 2.29 -19.61
C SER A 235 4.07 0.89 -19.16
N GLU A 236 4.93 0.79 -18.15
CA GLU A 236 5.44 -0.48 -17.62
C GLU A 236 4.54 -1.07 -16.53
N LEU A 237 3.71 -0.24 -15.91
CA LEU A 237 2.86 -0.64 -14.80
C LEU A 237 1.87 -1.74 -15.19
N ARG A 238 1.53 -2.59 -14.23
CA ARG A 238 0.57 -3.69 -14.35
C ARG A 238 -0.38 -3.70 -13.14
N ALA A 239 -1.53 -4.34 -13.30
CA ALA A 239 -2.37 -4.71 -12.15
C ALA A 239 -1.57 -5.62 -11.20
N GLY A 240 -1.63 -5.36 -9.90
CA GLY A 240 -0.84 -6.02 -8.87
C GLY A 240 0.46 -5.30 -8.50
N ASP A 241 0.97 -4.36 -9.32
CA ASP A 241 2.10 -3.52 -8.91
C ASP A 241 1.70 -2.63 -7.72
N VAL A 242 2.65 -2.36 -6.82
CA VAL A 242 2.43 -1.54 -5.63
C VAL A 242 3.10 -0.18 -5.79
N VAL A 243 2.31 0.88 -5.69
CA VAL A 243 2.74 2.26 -5.86
C VAL A 243 2.75 3.02 -4.54
N ALA A 244 3.57 4.08 -4.46
CA ALA A 244 3.52 5.03 -3.35
C ALA A 244 2.33 5.98 -3.52
N VAL A 245 1.49 6.07 -2.50
CA VAL A 245 0.48 7.12 -2.32
C VAL A 245 1.03 8.12 -1.33
N LEU A 246 1.04 9.38 -1.71
CA LEU A 246 1.51 10.49 -0.89
C LEU A 246 0.35 11.41 -0.53
N SER A 247 0.40 11.98 0.67
CA SER A 247 -0.51 13.04 1.12
C SER A 247 0.20 14.40 1.09
N ALA A 248 -0.60 15.47 1.09
CA ALA A 248 -0.07 16.84 1.09
C ALA A 248 0.80 17.17 2.33
N ASP A 249 0.63 16.48 3.44
CA ASP A 249 1.44 16.60 4.66
C ASP A 249 2.77 15.84 4.59
N GLY A 250 3.03 15.15 3.47
CA GLY A 250 4.23 14.35 3.24
C GLY A 250 4.14 12.92 3.75
N SER A 251 3.01 12.52 4.36
CA SER A 251 2.81 11.13 4.74
C SER A 251 2.73 10.22 3.50
N ARG A 252 3.18 8.98 3.65
CA ARG A 252 3.29 8.00 2.55
C ARG A 252 2.69 6.67 2.98
N ARG A 253 2.02 6.01 2.05
CA ARG A 253 1.56 4.63 2.19
C ARG A 253 1.66 3.88 0.87
N SER A 254 1.58 2.57 0.92
CA SER A 254 1.54 1.70 -0.24
C SER A 254 0.10 1.47 -0.71
N ALA A 255 -0.11 1.29 -2.03
CA ALA A 255 -1.39 0.88 -2.58
C ALA A 255 -1.21 0.05 -3.85
N SER A 256 -2.01 -0.99 -3.99
CA SER A 256 -1.94 -1.87 -5.16
C SER A 256 -2.77 -1.34 -6.33
N ILE A 257 -2.24 -1.50 -7.54
CA ILE A 257 -2.95 -1.17 -8.79
C ILE A 257 -3.96 -2.29 -9.09
N GLY A 258 -5.23 -1.94 -9.19
CA GLY A 258 -6.28 -2.87 -9.63
C GLY A 258 -6.45 -2.89 -11.15
N ARG A 259 -6.28 -1.73 -11.81
CA ARG A 259 -6.49 -1.59 -13.25
C ARG A 259 -5.76 -0.37 -13.81
N LEU A 260 -5.33 -0.48 -15.07
CA LEU A 260 -4.82 0.62 -15.87
C LEU A 260 -5.75 0.90 -17.04
N LYS A 261 -5.97 2.18 -17.33
CA LYS A 261 -6.79 2.61 -18.47
C LYS A 261 -5.99 3.56 -19.35
N ILE A 262 -5.71 3.14 -20.59
CA ILE A 262 -4.96 3.93 -21.57
C ILE A 262 -5.94 4.43 -22.63
N GLU A 263 -5.92 5.74 -22.91
CA GLU A 263 -6.77 6.38 -23.90
C GLU A 263 -6.04 7.55 -24.55
N ARG A 264 -6.32 7.77 -25.83
CA ARG A 264 -5.79 8.93 -26.55
C ARG A 264 -6.50 10.21 -26.11
N ARG A 265 -5.77 11.22 -25.64
CA ARG A 265 -6.27 12.46 -25.06
C ARG A 265 -5.39 13.67 -25.41
N PRO A 266 -5.94 14.90 -25.39
CA PRO A 266 -5.14 16.11 -25.46
C PRO A 266 -4.37 16.33 -24.14
N PHE A 267 -3.20 16.95 -24.24
CA PHE A 267 -2.31 17.24 -23.14
C PHE A 267 -2.00 18.73 -23.01
N LEU A 268 -1.71 19.13 -21.78
CA LEU A 268 -1.02 20.36 -21.43
C LEU A 268 0.41 20.02 -21.01
N LEU A 269 1.36 20.82 -21.46
CA LEU A 269 2.73 20.84 -20.96
C LEU A 269 2.80 21.90 -19.87
N VAL A 270 3.01 21.45 -18.62
CA VAL A 270 3.22 22.31 -17.46
C VAL A 270 4.69 22.35 -17.16
N ARG A 271 5.32 23.53 -17.25
CA ARG A 271 6.70 23.78 -16.83
C ARG A 271 6.71 24.39 -15.45
N PHE A 272 7.64 23.99 -14.63
CA PHE A 272 7.76 24.45 -13.25
C PHE A 272 9.21 24.51 -12.77
N GLU A 273 9.42 25.26 -11.71
CA GLU A 273 10.71 25.34 -11.01
C GLU A 273 10.55 25.00 -9.53
N CYS A 274 11.53 24.32 -8.95
CA CYS A 274 11.64 24.08 -7.53
C CYS A 274 13.09 24.32 -7.09
N GLY A 275 13.32 25.46 -6.43
CA GLY A 275 14.67 25.95 -6.16
C GLY A 275 15.45 26.20 -7.45
N SER A 276 16.55 25.48 -7.68
CA SER A 276 17.35 25.57 -8.90
C SER A 276 16.98 24.53 -9.98
N VAL A 277 15.98 23.69 -9.73
CA VAL A 277 15.57 22.61 -10.64
C VAL A 277 14.39 23.08 -11.47
N GLU A 278 14.57 23.17 -12.79
CA GLU A 278 13.47 23.31 -13.75
C GLU A 278 13.05 21.92 -14.25
N SER A 279 11.76 21.66 -14.35
CA SER A 279 11.21 20.41 -14.86
C SER A 279 9.85 20.62 -15.51
N GLN A 280 9.22 19.52 -15.94
CA GLN A 280 7.98 19.57 -16.67
C GLN A 280 7.09 18.35 -16.40
N LEU A 281 5.81 18.53 -16.69
CA LEU A 281 4.79 17.50 -16.60
C LEU A 281 3.86 17.54 -17.81
N MET A 282 3.60 16.37 -18.41
CA MET A 282 2.57 16.21 -19.44
C MET A 282 1.27 15.73 -18.78
N ALA A 283 0.37 16.65 -18.47
CA ALA A 283 -0.93 16.35 -17.84
C ALA A 283 -2.05 16.33 -18.86
N GLN A 284 -3.07 15.46 -18.70
CA GLN A 284 -4.25 15.49 -19.55
C GLN A 284 -4.96 16.85 -19.45
N GLN A 285 -5.35 17.43 -20.56
CA GLN A 285 -6.18 18.62 -20.61
C GLN A 285 -7.64 18.28 -20.20
N ALA A 286 -7.86 18.18 -18.89
CA ALA A 286 -9.16 17.89 -18.29
C ALA A 286 -9.25 18.45 -16.87
N GLU A 287 -10.44 18.89 -16.45
CA GLU A 287 -10.69 19.44 -15.11
C GLU A 287 -10.52 18.39 -13.99
N THR A 288 -10.56 17.09 -14.31
CA THR A 288 -10.33 16.01 -13.36
C THR A 288 -8.84 15.67 -13.18
N ALA A 289 -7.96 16.14 -14.07
CA ALA A 289 -6.52 16.09 -13.86
C ALA A 289 -6.13 17.23 -12.93
N ARG A 290 -5.64 16.90 -11.74
CA ARG A 290 -5.40 17.88 -10.68
C ARG A 290 -4.04 17.64 -10.05
N LEU A 291 -3.37 18.74 -9.70
CA LEU A 291 -2.17 18.77 -8.86
C LEU A 291 -2.58 19.11 -7.42
N VAL A 292 -1.66 18.95 -6.49
CA VAL A 292 -1.87 19.31 -5.08
C VAL A 292 -1.04 20.56 -4.74
N SER A 293 -1.69 21.58 -4.19
CA SER A 293 -1.00 22.77 -3.69
C SER A 293 -0.33 22.52 -2.33
N PRO A 294 0.58 23.40 -1.87
CA PRO A 294 1.16 23.29 -0.52
C PRO A 294 0.13 23.32 0.61
N ALA A 295 -1.04 23.92 0.37
CA ALA A 295 -2.16 23.92 1.32
C ALA A 295 -3.03 22.64 1.25
N GLY A 296 -2.64 21.61 0.46
CA GLY A 296 -3.42 20.40 0.27
C GLY A 296 -4.65 20.55 -0.62
N VAL A 297 -4.79 21.68 -1.33
CA VAL A 297 -5.92 21.95 -2.21
C VAL A 297 -5.64 21.39 -3.61
N ALA A 298 -6.65 20.73 -4.20
CA ALA A 298 -6.56 20.22 -5.56
C ALA A 298 -6.67 21.35 -6.59
N LEU A 299 -5.67 21.50 -7.45
CA LEU A 299 -5.58 22.47 -8.53
C LEU A 299 -5.86 21.79 -9.86
N SER A 300 -6.92 22.18 -10.57
CA SER A 300 -7.17 21.65 -11.91
C SER A 300 -6.12 22.16 -12.90
N VAL A 301 -5.55 21.25 -13.70
CA VAL A 301 -4.54 21.62 -14.71
C VAL A 301 -5.09 22.57 -15.78
N THR A 302 -6.39 22.60 -15.99
CA THR A 302 -7.05 23.51 -16.95
C THR A 302 -7.20 24.94 -16.43
N GLY A 303 -7.00 25.16 -15.15
CA GLY A 303 -7.04 26.48 -14.49
C GLY A 303 -5.69 26.94 -13.95
N LEU A 304 -4.60 26.20 -14.22
CA LEU A 304 -3.27 26.60 -13.78
C LEU A 304 -2.75 27.81 -14.54
N GLU A 305 -2.13 28.71 -13.80
CA GLU A 305 -1.47 29.91 -14.32
C GLU A 305 -0.01 29.97 -13.84
N SER A 306 0.80 30.76 -14.55
CA SER A 306 2.17 31.06 -14.09
C SER A 306 2.14 31.74 -12.71
N GLY A 307 2.94 31.22 -11.79
CA GLY A 307 2.99 31.67 -10.39
C GLY A 307 2.19 30.81 -9.43
N ASP A 308 1.36 29.87 -9.91
CA ASP A 308 0.71 28.91 -9.03
C ASP A 308 1.73 27.98 -8.37
N GLU A 309 1.44 27.60 -7.11
CA GLU A 309 2.31 26.71 -6.34
C GLU A 309 1.74 25.30 -6.25
N MET A 310 2.60 24.32 -6.42
CA MET A 310 2.24 22.90 -6.34
C MET A 310 3.30 22.09 -5.59
N LEU A 311 2.89 20.94 -5.07
CA LEU A 311 3.79 20.00 -4.40
C LEU A 311 4.51 19.09 -5.39
N VAL A 312 5.83 18.99 -5.19
CA VAL A 312 6.71 18.10 -5.97
C VAL A 312 7.64 17.33 -5.03
N ARG A 313 7.98 16.11 -5.41
CA ARG A 313 9.07 15.35 -4.82
C ARG A 313 10.31 15.56 -5.67
N LEU A 314 11.38 16.08 -5.08
CA LEU A 314 12.68 16.16 -5.72
C LEU A 314 13.56 15.00 -5.26
N ASP A 315 14.29 14.42 -6.19
CA ASP A 315 15.32 13.43 -5.92
C ASP A 315 16.57 13.82 -6.71
N SER A 316 17.63 14.15 -5.99
CA SER A 316 18.91 14.55 -6.59
C SER A 316 19.75 13.36 -7.07
N SER A 317 19.31 12.14 -6.82
CA SER A 317 20.01 10.94 -7.24
C SER A 317 19.70 10.58 -8.69
N MET A 318 20.73 10.19 -9.44
CA MET A 318 20.56 9.60 -10.77
C MET A 318 19.83 8.27 -10.66
N ARG A 319 18.89 8.01 -11.57
CA ARG A 319 18.18 6.74 -11.60
C ARG A 319 18.57 5.91 -12.81
N HIS A 320 19.03 4.68 -12.56
CA HIS A 320 19.30 3.70 -13.60
C HIS A 320 18.40 2.48 -13.38
N ILE A 321 17.59 2.14 -14.39
CA ILE A 321 16.59 1.06 -14.31
C ILE A 321 15.67 1.24 -13.08
N GLY A 322 15.22 2.48 -12.81
CA GLY A 322 14.32 2.83 -11.71
C GLY A 322 14.96 2.96 -10.32
N GLN A 323 16.24 2.59 -10.14
CA GLN A 323 16.93 2.69 -8.85
C GLN A 323 17.79 3.94 -8.74
N ALA A 324 17.82 4.56 -7.56
CA ALA A 324 18.63 5.73 -7.26
C ALA A 324 20.12 5.37 -7.22
N LEU A 325 20.92 6.12 -7.98
CA LEU A 325 22.39 5.99 -8.01
C LEU A 325 23.03 7.38 -7.89
N PRO A 326 24.23 7.51 -7.30
CA PRO A 326 24.93 8.78 -7.28
C PRO A 326 25.38 9.14 -8.73
N GLY A 327 24.92 10.28 -9.24
CA GLY A 327 25.25 10.79 -10.58
C GLY A 327 24.34 11.94 -11.00
N GLU A 328 24.67 12.60 -12.12
CA GLU A 328 23.92 13.75 -12.66
C GLU A 328 23.28 13.36 -13.99
N VAL A 329 21.94 13.45 -14.10
CA VAL A 329 21.20 13.25 -15.36
C VAL A 329 20.36 14.50 -15.62
N SER A 330 20.39 15.00 -16.87
CA SER A 330 19.49 16.07 -17.32
C SER A 330 18.43 15.49 -18.26
N GLU A 331 17.18 15.48 -17.81
CA GLU A 331 16.00 15.12 -18.61
C GLU A 331 15.26 16.41 -18.98
N ARG A 332 14.92 16.60 -20.29
CA ARG A 332 14.28 17.82 -20.80
C ARG A 332 13.08 17.52 -21.65
#